data_567dd699092b34032c2963ca0df2ec53
#
_entry.id   567dd699092b34032c2963ca0df2ec53
#
_cell.length_a   1.000
_cell.length_b   1.000
_cell.length_c   1.000
_cell.angle_alpha   90.00
_cell.angle_beta   90.00
_cell.angle_gamma   90.00
#
_symmetry.space_group_name_H-M   'P 1'
#
loop_
_entity.id
_entity.type
_entity.pdbx_description
1 polymer ?
#
loop_
_entity_poly.entity_id
_entity_poly.type
_entity_poly.pdbx_seq_one_letter_code
_entity_poly.pdbx_strand_id
1 'polypeptide(L)'
;MGVISINSMARNMVVAMTEPERLTRAELMAALSAAMDMTEGLPAGHSRRATWIAMRIADGVHLPETQRPELFYAVLLKDIGCSSNASRLFNLYEMDDTALKADFRRVDTDRLLQLFQFILTHTRPGAPLKTRLVRAIHIGIHGAALAREVVEDRCHRGREILKKMGFSAGVCEAVGSLDEHWDGHGLPQKLSGKNIPLLSRLALLGQVVDVFHRAGGPVLATQEICRRSGTWFDPHLVRAFLSVSSESDFWISLENGTAVDEIRHFDGSHAGAIHDTDIDRLVRGFSEVIDAKSPWTAGHSQRVADVADVVAVTLHLPANQRLWVRRASLLHDIGKLGLGNDILENQHQLSQVDRRRYEEHVILGLKILSGIQGFAPMLPLVEAHHERYDGTGFPCRLTADQIPLGAQILAVADQFDWLLCGPEAVSNTQHALSKLSQQSGHAFAPACVEALAHAVINGLIHAPLPR
;
A
#
# COMPACT_ATOMS: atom_id res chain seq x y z
N MET A 1 19.52 -12.26 -24.44
CA MET A 1 20.93 -11.85 -24.46
C MET A 1 21.03 -10.47 -23.82
N GLY A 2 21.91 -10.27 -22.85
CA GLY A 2 22.16 -8.98 -22.19
C GLY A 2 21.61 -8.90 -20.77
N VAL A 3 22.13 -9.74 -19.87
CA VAL A 3 22.01 -9.51 -18.40
C VAL A 3 22.98 -8.37 -18.08
N ILE A 4 22.48 -7.17 -17.90
CA ILE A 4 23.28 -6.03 -17.42
C ILE A 4 23.50 -6.28 -15.93
N SER A 5 24.74 -6.64 -15.60
CA SER A 5 25.21 -6.81 -14.23
C SER A 5 25.18 -5.47 -13.50
N ILE A 6 24.26 -5.32 -12.54
CA ILE A 6 24.15 -4.16 -11.63
C ILE A 6 25.35 -4.05 -10.67
N ASN A 7 26.22 -5.06 -10.63
CA ASN A 7 27.34 -5.16 -9.69
C ASN A 7 28.55 -4.24 -10.00
N SER A 8 28.56 -3.45 -11.09
CA SER A 8 29.71 -2.57 -11.40
C SER A 8 29.51 -1.10 -10.99
N MET A 9 28.30 -0.68 -10.62
CA MET A 9 28.02 0.73 -10.25
C MET A 9 28.21 1.07 -8.76
N ALA A 10 28.30 0.08 -7.90
CA ALA A 10 28.39 0.33 -6.45
C ALA A 10 29.81 0.63 -5.95
N ARG A 11 30.85 0.57 -6.75
CA ARG A 11 32.25 0.69 -6.27
C ARG A 11 32.95 2.04 -6.53
N ASN A 12 32.38 2.98 -7.30
CA ASN A 12 33.10 4.22 -7.63
C ASN A 12 32.22 5.47 -7.70
N MET A 13 31.30 5.67 -6.75
CA MET A 13 30.70 7.01 -6.54
C MET A 13 31.06 7.51 -5.15
N VAL A 14 32.26 8.07 -5.03
CA VAL A 14 32.49 9.19 -4.12
C VAL A 14 31.85 10.41 -4.79
N VAL A 15 30.54 10.53 -4.68
CA VAL A 15 29.79 11.74 -5.04
C VAL A 15 30.11 12.77 -3.98
N ALA A 16 30.58 13.95 -4.42
CA ALA A 16 30.70 15.12 -3.57
C ALA A 16 29.44 15.26 -2.72
N MET A 17 29.57 15.29 -1.40
CA MET A 17 28.50 15.48 -0.44
C MET A 17 27.96 16.90 -0.59
N THR A 18 27.03 17.10 -1.52
CA THR A 18 26.00 18.11 -1.33
C THR A 18 25.26 17.73 -0.05
N GLU A 19 24.92 18.70 0.80
CA GLU A 19 24.11 18.43 2.00
C GLU A 19 22.94 17.49 1.59
N PRO A 20 22.69 16.39 2.33
CA PRO A 20 21.62 15.49 1.95
C PRO A 20 20.33 16.31 1.90
N GLU A 21 19.70 16.36 0.72
CA GLU A 21 18.36 16.93 0.59
C GLU A 21 17.50 16.26 1.66
N ARG A 22 16.99 17.08 2.59
CA ARG A 22 16.31 16.57 3.78
C ARG A 22 14.96 16.04 3.34
N LEU A 23 14.72 14.75 3.54
CA LEU A 23 13.45 14.09 3.25
C LEU A 23 12.26 14.89 3.77
N THR A 24 11.28 15.15 2.90
CA THR A 24 10.03 15.81 3.27
C THR A 24 8.91 14.80 3.49
N ARG A 25 7.86 15.23 4.20
CA ARG A 25 6.67 14.38 4.39
C ARG A 25 6.00 14.08 3.05
N ALA A 26 5.94 15.04 2.14
CA ALA A 26 5.33 14.87 0.82
C ALA A 26 6.08 13.83 -0.03
N GLU A 27 7.41 13.89 -0.08
CA GLU A 27 8.21 12.89 -0.80
C GLU A 27 7.99 11.47 -0.26
N LEU A 28 8.01 11.31 1.07
CA LEU A 28 7.74 10.03 1.70
C LEU A 28 6.34 9.51 1.34
N MET A 29 5.31 10.36 1.48
CA MET A 29 3.93 9.96 1.17
C MET A 29 3.72 9.72 -0.33
N ALA A 30 4.33 10.52 -1.19
CA ALA A 30 4.25 10.34 -2.63
C ALA A 30 4.92 9.03 -3.10
N ALA A 31 6.03 8.62 -2.49
CA ALA A 31 6.64 7.33 -2.78
C ALA A 31 5.75 6.17 -2.31
N LEU A 32 5.24 6.25 -1.07
CA LEU A 32 4.39 5.22 -0.50
C LEU A 32 3.00 5.13 -1.17
N SER A 33 2.49 6.23 -1.78
CA SER A 33 1.24 6.19 -2.55
C SER A 33 1.32 5.25 -3.76
N ALA A 34 2.51 4.99 -4.29
CA ALA A 34 2.69 4.02 -5.37
C ALA A 34 2.31 2.58 -4.96
N ALA A 35 2.51 2.22 -3.70
CA ALA A 35 2.08 0.93 -3.16
C ALA A 35 0.54 0.82 -3.12
N MET A 36 -0.14 1.94 -2.81
CA MET A 36 -1.61 1.98 -2.82
C MET A 36 -2.18 1.89 -4.23
N ASP A 37 -1.56 2.55 -5.21
CA ASP A 37 -1.94 2.41 -6.62
C ASP A 37 -1.89 0.92 -7.05
N MET A 38 -0.85 0.18 -6.65
CA MET A 38 -0.73 -1.26 -6.94
C MET A 38 -1.82 -2.08 -6.25
N THR A 39 -2.13 -1.79 -4.98
CA THR A 39 -3.20 -2.49 -4.22
C THR A 39 -4.56 -2.38 -4.90
N GLU A 40 -4.78 -1.27 -5.59
CA GLU A 40 -6.02 -0.98 -6.29
C GLU A 40 -6.00 -1.41 -7.77
N GLY A 41 -4.93 -2.04 -8.24
CA GLY A 41 -4.77 -2.41 -9.64
C GLY A 41 -4.74 -1.20 -10.58
N LEU A 42 -4.32 -0.04 -10.08
CA LEU A 42 -4.29 1.20 -10.83
C LEU A 42 -2.95 1.41 -11.53
N PRO A 43 -2.93 2.11 -12.66
CA PRO A 43 -1.69 2.49 -13.32
C PRO A 43 -0.81 3.32 -12.37
N ALA A 44 0.49 3.04 -12.37
CA ALA A 44 1.45 3.76 -11.54
C ALA A 44 1.28 5.29 -11.66
N GLY A 45 1.30 5.97 -10.52
CA GLY A 45 1.14 7.41 -10.43
C GLY A 45 -0.32 7.90 -10.45
N HIS A 46 -1.32 7.00 -10.37
CA HIS A 46 -2.72 7.41 -10.29
C HIS A 46 -2.99 8.39 -9.15
N SER A 47 -2.58 8.03 -7.92
CA SER A 47 -2.79 8.91 -6.75
C SER A 47 -2.14 10.28 -6.93
N ARG A 48 -0.96 10.36 -7.54
CA ARG A 48 -0.29 11.64 -7.83
C ARG A 48 -1.02 12.46 -8.88
N ARG A 49 -1.45 11.85 -10.00
CA ARG A 49 -2.22 12.55 -11.03
C ARG A 49 -3.58 13.01 -10.50
N ALA A 50 -4.28 12.16 -9.74
CA ALA A 50 -5.53 12.55 -9.08
C ALA A 50 -5.33 13.74 -8.13
N THR A 51 -4.22 13.77 -7.40
CA THR A 51 -3.85 14.91 -6.52
C THR A 51 -3.62 16.16 -7.35
N TRP A 52 -2.85 16.08 -8.42
CA TRP A 52 -2.60 17.22 -9.32
C TRP A 52 -3.91 17.77 -9.90
N ILE A 53 -4.79 16.90 -10.41
CA ILE A 53 -6.10 17.29 -10.95
C ILE A 53 -6.95 17.99 -9.88
N ALA A 54 -7.03 17.41 -8.68
CA ALA A 54 -7.81 18.00 -7.58
C ALA A 54 -7.26 19.37 -7.15
N MET A 55 -5.94 19.54 -7.13
CA MET A 55 -5.30 20.82 -6.84
C MET A 55 -5.57 21.87 -7.90
N ARG A 56 -5.52 21.51 -9.20
CA ARG A 56 -5.89 22.41 -10.30
C ARG A 56 -7.37 22.82 -10.24
N ILE A 57 -8.26 21.90 -9.88
CA ILE A 57 -9.68 22.22 -9.69
C ILE A 57 -9.86 23.15 -8.46
N ALA A 58 -9.08 22.92 -7.40
CA ALA A 58 -9.10 23.73 -6.19
C ALA A 58 -8.65 25.19 -6.46
N ASP A 59 -7.71 25.41 -7.39
CA ASP A 59 -7.34 26.75 -7.87
C ASP A 59 -8.55 27.45 -8.49
N GLY A 60 -9.32 26.75 -9.33
CA GLY A 60 -10.51 27.27 -9.99
C GLY A 60 -11.67 27.62 -9.04
N VAL A 61 -11.68 27.09 -7.82
CA VAL A 61 -12.67 27.43 -6.78
C VAL A 61 -12.09 28.28 -5.66
N HIS A 62 -10.84 28.74 -5.80
CA HIS A 62 -10.14 29.57 -4.81
C HIS A 62 -10.08 28.94 -3.41
N LEU A 63 -9.68 27.64 -3.34
CA LEU A 63 -9.52 26.95 -2.06
C LEU A 63 -8.50 27.72 -1.20
N PRO A 64 -8.81 28.01 0.10
CA PRO A 64 -7.88 28.70 0.98
C PRO A 64 -6.52 28.00 1.07
N GLU A 65 -5.43 28.78 1.07
CA GLU A 65 -4.06 28.25 1.16
C GLU A 65 -3.85 27.34 2.37
N THR A 66 -4.53 27.59 3.48
CA THR A 66 -4.48 26.76 4.69
C THR A 66 -5.06 25.35 4.51
N GLN A 67 -5.96 25.15 3.53
CA GLN A 67 -6.59 23.87 3.24
C GLN A 67 -5.90 23.11 2.09
N ARG A 68 -4.99 23.75 1.36
CA ARG A 68 -4.27 23.13 0.24
C ARG A 68 -3.41 21.92 0.67
N PRO A 69 -2.61 21.98 1.77
CA PRO A 69 -1.90 20.81 2.25
C PRO A 69 -2.84 19.67 2.67
N GLU A 70 -4.00 19.99 3.24
CA GLU A 70 -4.99 18.98 3.61
C GLU A 70 -5.58 18.28 2.38
N LEU A 71 -5.93 19.05 1.33
CA LEU A 71 -6.37 18.48 0.04
C LEU A 71 -5.30 17.59 -0.57
N PHE A 72 -4.05 18.06 -0.60
CA PHE A 72 -2.92 17.32 -1.13
C PHE A 72 -2.82 15.93 -0.49
N TYR A 73 -2.75 15.85 0.84
CA TYR A 73 -2.63 14.58 1.54
C TYR A 73 -3.92 13.75 1.49
N ALA A 74 -5.10 14.37 1.51
CA ALA A 74 -6.35 13.65 1.41
C ALA A 74 -6.49 12.88 0.08
N VAL A 75 -6.09 13.50 -1.03
CA VAL A 75 -6.15 12.85 -2.35
C VAL A 75 -5.02 11.83 -2.52
N LEU A 76 -3.81 12.19 -2.11
CA LEU A 76 -2.63 11.32 -2.22
C LEU A 76 -2.79 10.01 -1.44
N LEU A 77 -3.46 10.06 -0.28
CA LEU A 77 -3.63 8.95 0.65
C LEU A 77 -5.07 8.41 0.68
N LYS A 78 -5.90 8.78 -0.31
CA LYS A 78 -7.32 8.41 -0.38
C LYS A 78 -7.60 6.91 -0.28
N ASP A 79 -6.68 6.09 -0.77
CA ASP A 79 -6.82 4.64 -0.85
C ASP A 79 -6.14 3.89 0.34
N ILE A 80 -5.68 4.61 1.38
CA ILE A 80 -4.90 4.04 2.50
C ILE A 80 -5.67 2.95 3.29
N GLY A 81 -6.99 2.96 3.25
CA GLY A 81 -7.83 1.94 3.87
C GLY A 81 -8.18 0.76 2.96
N CYS A 82 -7.81 0.79 1.67
CA CYS A 82 -8.30 -0.18 0.68
C CYS A 82 -7.72 -1.58 0.82
N SER A 83 -6.53 -1.73 1.38
CA SER A 83 -5.89 -3.04 1.56
C SER A 83 -6.71 -3.99 2.45
N SER A 84 -7.48 -3.44 3.40
CA SER A 84 -8.29 -4.24 4.32
C SER A 84 -9.41 -5.06 3.68
N ASN A 85 -9.81 -4.71 2.46
CA ASN A 85 -10.88 -5.39 1.74
C ASN A 85 -10.39 -6.50 0.80
N ALA A 86 -9.07 -6.61 0.60
CA ALA A 86 -8.49 -7.51 -0.39
C ALA A 86 -8.87 -8.98 -0.13
N SER A 87 -8.69 -9.47 1.10
CA SER A 87 -9.08 -10.82 1.49
C SER A 87 -10.58 -11.07 1.40
N ARG A 88 -11.41 -10.09 1.79
CA ARG A 88 -12.88 -10.19 1.68
C ARG A 88 -13.33 -10.29 0.23
N LEU A 89 -12.77 -9.46 -0.66
CA LEU A 89 -13.06 -9.51 -2.10
C LEU A 89 -12.60 -10.83 -2.71
N PHE A 90 -11.40 -11.32 -2.35
CA PHE A 90 -10.94 -12.64 -2.77
C PHE A 90 -11.89 -13.74 -2.33
N ASN A 91 -12.32 -13.77 -1.07
CA ASN A 91 -13.26 -14.77 -0.56
C ASN A 91 -14.64 -14.68 -1.24
N LEU A 92 -15.06 -13.50 -1.69
CA LEU A 92 -16.35 -13.31 -2.37
C LEU A 92 -16.32 -13.77 -3.83
N TYR A 93 -15.28 -13.40 -4.57
CA TYR A 93 -15.18 -13.62 -6.02
C TYR A 93 -14.27 -14.81 -6.38
N GLU A 94 -13.44 -15.28 -5.47
CA GLU A 94 -12.43 -16.33 -5.68
C GLU A 94 -11.54 -16.04 -6.91
N MET A 95 -11.08 -14.79 -7.01
CA MET A 95 -10.15 -14.32 -8.03
C MET A 95 -9.23 -13.24 -7.47
N ASP A 96 -8.20 -12.88 -8.24
CA ASP A 96 -7.29 -11.78 -7.93
C ASP A 96 -8.07 -10.47 -7.65
N ASP A 97 -7.93 -9.93 -6.45
CA ASP A 97 -8.66 -8.73 -6.00
C ASP A 97 -8.19 -7.47 -6.73
N THR A 98 -6.94 -7.40 -7.19
CA THR A 98 -6.40 -6.24 -7.90
C THR A 98 -7.00 -6.12 -9.30
N ALA A 99 -7.11 -7.24 -10.02
CA ALA A 99 -7.76 -7.31 -11.32
C ALA A 99 -9.27 -6.99 -11.19
N LEU A 100 -9.92 -7.57 -10.17
CA LEU A 100 -11.34 -7.32 -9.88
C LEU A 100 -11.62 -5.83 -9.66
N LYS A 101 -10.82 -5.15 -8.83
CA LYS A 101 -10.97 -3.73 -8.51
C LYS A 101 -10.74 -2.86 -9.75
N ALA A 102 -9.71 -3.16 -10.54
CA ALA A 102 -9.39 -2.42 -11.77
C ALA A 102 -10.56 -2.43 -12.76
N ASP A 103 -11.19 -3.60 -12.96
CA ASP A 103 -12.32 -3.75 -13.89
C ASP A 103 -13.62 -3.17 -13.32
N PHE A 104 -13.87 -3.31 -12.00
CA PHE A 104 -15.08 -2.79 -11.36
C PHE A 104 -15.24 -1.28 -11.49
N ARG A 105 -14.16 -0.51 -11.49
CA ARG A 105 -14.19 0.96 -11.63
C ARG A 105 -14.79 1.46 -12.94
N ARG A 106 -14.84 0.60 -13.96
CA ARG A 106 -15.46 0.90 -15.27
C ARG A 106 -16.93 0.51 -15.32
N VAL A 107 -17.43 -0.22 -14.31
CA VAL A 107 -18.81 -0.68 -14.26
C VAL A 107 -19.72 0.47 -13.83
N ASP A 108 -20.80 0.65 -14.58
CA ASP A 108 -21.88 1.53 -14.16
C ASP A 108 -22.82 0.73 -13.25
N THR A 109 -22.71 0.99 -11.94
CA THR A 109 -23.47 0.26 -10.90
C THR A 109 -24.98 0.53 -10.97
N ASP A 110 -25.41 1.61 -11.64
CA ASP A 110 -26.83 1.91 -11.85
C ASP A 110 -27.43 1.05 -12.97
N ARG A 111 -26.60 0.35 -13.76
CA ARG A 111 -27.02 -0.56 -14.83
C ARG A 111 -26.98 -2.02 -14.36
N LEU A 112 -28.10 -2.51 -13.86
CA LEU A 112 -28.22 -3.86 -13.30
C LEU A 112 -27.71 -4.97 -14.24
N LEU A 113 -27.92 -4.85 -15.54
CA LEU A 113 -27.45 -5.86 -16.51
C LEU A 113 -25.92 -5.86 -16.61
N GLN A 114 -25.28 -4.68 -16.60
CA GLN A 114 -23.83 -4.54 -16.65
C GLN A 114 -23.20 -5.07 -15.35
N LEU A 115 -23.81 -4.77 -14.21
CA LEU A 115 -23.38 -5.29 -12.92
C LEU A 115 -23.50 -6.82 -12.84
N PHE A 116 -24.62 -7.38 -13.33
CA PHE A 116 -24.80 -8.84 -13.37
C PHE A 116 -23.79 -9.52 -14.30
N GLN A 117 -23.53 -8.97 -15.46
CA GLN A 117 -22.50 -9.48 -16.38
C GLN A 117 -21.12 -9.44 -15.73
N PHE A 118 -20.77 -8.32 -15.05
CA PHE A 118 -19.54 -8.19 -14.34
C PHE A 118 -19.40 -9.28 -13.26
N ILE A 119 -20.39 -9.44 -12.39
CA ILE A 119 -20.39 -10.46 -11.34
C ILE A 119 -20.21 -11.86 -11.94
N LEU A 120 -20.97 -12.18 -12.99
CA LEU A 120 -20.92 -13.50 -13.64
C LEU A 120 -19.54 -13.76 -14.28
N THR A 121 -18.91 -12.75 -14.89
CA THR A 121 -17.61 -12.92 -15.58
C THR A 121 -16.45 -13.01 -14.60
N HIS A 122 -16.52 -12.28 -13.48
CA HIS A 122 -15.43 -12.18 -12.51
C HIS A 122 -15.54 -13.13 -11.31
N THR A 123 -16.63 -13.91 -11.23
CA THR A 123 -16.76 -14.90 -10.16
C THR A 123 -16.14 -16.21 -10.60
N ARG A 124 -15.08 -16.64 -9.89
CA ARG A 124 -14.42 -17.96 -10.10
C ARG A 124 -14.14 -18.24 -11.58
N PRO A 125 -13.35 -17.41 -12.28
CA PRO A 125 -13.06 -17.59 -13.70
C PRO A 125 -12.39 -18.98 -13.88
N GLY A 126 -12.95 -19.83 -14.77
CA GLY A 126 -12.49 -21.20 -14.94
C GLY A 126 -13.37 -22.28 -14.29
N ALA A 127 -14.28 -21.93 -13.38
CA ALA A 127 -15.24 -22.87 -12.84
C ALA A 127 -16.42 -23.11 -13.82
N PRO A 128 -17.13 -24.25 -13.71
CA PRO A 128 -18.33 -24.52 -14.50
C PRO A 128 -19.39 -23.42 -14.35
N LEU A 129 -20.07 -23.10 -15.44
CA LEU A 129 -21.06 -22.00 -15.49
C LEU A 129 -22.13 -22.11 -14.39
N LYS A 130 -22.57 -23.34 -14.07
CA LYS A 130 -23.54 -23.57 -12.99
C LYS A 130 -23.03 -23.08 -11.62
N THR A 131 -21.78 -23.35 -11.28
CA THR A 131 -21.15 -22.91 -10.02
C THR A 131 -21.04 -21.39 -9.99
N ARG A 132 -20.62 -20.78 -11.12
CA ARG A 132 -20.51 -19.32 -11.27
C ARG A 132 -21.87 -18.65 -11.12
N LEU A 133 -22.92 -19.21 -11.73
CA LEU A 133 -24.28 -18.66 -11.66
C LEU A 133 -24.83 -18.68 -10.23
N VAL A 134 -24.67 -19.80 -9.49
CA VAL A 134 -25.12 -19.91 -8.10
C VAL A 134 -24.44 -18.85 -7.23
N ARG A 135 -23.13 -18.68 -7.41
CA ARG A 135 -22.36 -17.67 -6.67
C ARG A 135 -22.75 -16.23 -7.06
N ALA A 136 -22.96 -15.98 -8.36
CA ALA A 136 -23.42 -14.68 -8.86
C ALA A 136 -24.80 -14.31 -8.30
N ILE A 137 -25.72 -15.25 -8.18
CA ILE A 137 -27.01 -15.04 -7.53
C ILE A 137 -26.84 -14.69 -6.04
N HIS A 138 -25.96 -15.41 -5.33
CA HIS A 138 -25.65 -15.12 -3.93
C HIS A 138 -25.10 -13.69 -3.77
N ILE A 139 -24.14 -13.29 -4.61
CA ILE A 139 -23.59 -11.93 -4.64
C ILE A 139 -24.68 -10.92 -4.99
N GLY A 140 -25.57 -11.23 -5.95
CA GLY A 140 -26.68 -10.34 -6.33
C GLY A 140 -27.66 -10.08 -5.19
N ILE A 141 -27.95 -11.09 -4.37
CA ILE A 141 -28.85 -10.96 -3.20
C ILE A 141 -28.21 -10.17 -2.05
N HIS A 142 -26.94 -10.42 -1.77
CA HIS A 142 -26.23 -9.83 -0.61
C HIS A 142 -25.31 -8.67 -0.99
N GLY A 143 -25.12 -8.41 -2.28
CA GLY A 143 -24.09 -7.52 -2.79
C GLY A 143 -24.21 -6.08 -2.30
N ALA A 144 -25.41 -5.54 -2.15
CA ALA A 144 -25.61 -4.18 -1.63
C ALA A 144 -25.14 -4.05 -0.16
N ALA A 145 -25.42 -5.04 0.68
CA ALA A 145 -24.95 -5.05 2.07
C ALA A 145 -23.44 -5.23 2.14
N LEU A 146 -22.88 -6.15 1.34
CA LEU A 146 -21.43 -6.41 1.25
C LEU A 146 -20.68 -5.19 0.71
N ALA A 147 -21.19 -4.54 -0.34
CA ALA A 147 -20.58 -3.32 -0.88
C ALA A 147 -20.55 -2.20 0.17
N ARG A 148 -21.63 -2.05 0.93
CA ARG A 148 -21.70 -1.09 2.02
C ARG A 148 -20.66 -1.38 3.09
N GLU A 149 -20.57 -2.61 3.58
CA GLU A 149 -19.56 -3.02 4.57
C GLU A 149 -18.13 -2.76 4.07
N VAL A 150 -17.84 -3.09 2.79
CA VAL A 150 -16.53 -2.86 2.17
C VAL A 150 -16.18 -1.37 2.18
N VAL A 151 -17.11 -0.49 1.84
CA VAL A 151 -16.87 0.97 1.83
C VAL A 151 -16.75 1.51 3.26
N GLU A 152 -17.64 1.08 4.18
CA GLU A 152 -17.59 1.48 5.59
C GLU A 152 -16.26 1.10 6.25
N ASP A 153 -15.81 -0.14 6.07
CA ASP A 153 -14.53 -0.64 6.61
C ASP A 153 -13.34 0.14 6.03
N ARG A 154 -13.33 0.38 4.70
CA ARG A 154 -12.28 1.15 4.04
C ARG A 154 -12.18 2.58 4.58
N CYS A 155 -13.31 3.27 4.65
CA CYS A 155 -13.38 4.65 5.10
C CYS A 155 -13.00 4.77 6.59
N HIS A 156 -13.52 3.87 7.42
CA HIS A 156 -13.20 3.83 8.85
C HIS A 156 -11.70 3.56 9.07
N ARG A 157 -11.16 2.56 8.43
CA ARG A 157 -9.77 2.14 8.58
C ARG A 157 -8.79 3.19 8.05
N GLY A 158 -9.09 3.77 6.89
CA GLY A 158 -8.31 4.87 6.34
C GLY A 158 -8.22 6.07 7.29
N ARG A 159 -9.34 6.45 7.88
CA ARG A 159 -9.41 7.52 8.90
C ARG A 159 -8.55 7.21 10.12
N GLU A 160 -8.64 6.01 10.67
CA GLU A 160 -7.87 5.62 11.86
C GLU A 160 -6.36 5.54 11.61
N ILE A 161 -5.94 5.02 10.46
CA ILE A 161 -4.52 4.98 10.07
C ILE A 161 -3.98 6.42 9.94
N LEU A 162 -4.68 7.30 9.22
CA LEU A 162 -4.26 8.70 9.05
C LEU A 162 -4.18 9.45 10.39
N LYS A 163 -5.11 9.20 11.29
CA LYS A 163 -5.08 9.77 12.65
C LYS A 163 -3.85 9.31 13.43
N LYS A 164 -3.52 8.01 13.39
CA LYS A 164 -2.29 7.46 14.00
C LYS A 164 -1.02 8.03 13.37
N MET A 165 -1.03 8.29 12.06
CA MET A 165 0.07 8.93 11.32
C MET A 165 0.20 10.43 11.65
N GLY A 166 -0.74 11.02 12.41
CA GLY A 166 -0.70 12.42 12.81
C GLY A 166 -1.17 13.41 11.75
N PHE A 167 -2.06 12.97 10.85
CA PHE A 167 -2.75 13.89 9.92
C PHE A 167 -3.88 14.65 10.61
N SER A 168 -4.24 15.81 10.06
CA SER A 168 -5.31 16.65 10.59
C SER A 168 -6.68 16.00 10.48
N ALA A 169 -7.64 16.51 11.27
CA ALA A 169 -9.03 16.08 11.19
C ALA A 169 -9.60 16.25 9.78
N GLY A 170 -9.23 17.35 9.07
CA GLY A 170 -9.69 17.63 7.72
C GLY A 170 -9.27 16.55 6.72
N VAL A 171 -8.01 16.06 6.79
CA VAL A 171 -7.53 14.93 5.98
C VAL A 171 -8.26 13.63 6.32
N CYS A 172 -8.43 13.35 7.62
CA CYS A 172 -9.11 12.15 8.08
C CYS A 172 -10.59 12.12 7.65
N GLU A 173 -11.29 13.24 7.75
CA GLU A 173 -12.68 13.37 7.31
C GLU A 173 -12.80 13.26 5.79
N ALA A 174 -11.89 13.89 5.04
CA ALA A 174 -11.89 13.85 3.59
C ALA A 174 -11.78 12.42 3.06
N VAL A 175 -10.86 11.62 3.61
CA VAL A 175 -10.71 10.20 3.24
C VAL A 175 -11.88 9.36 3.74
N GLY A 176 -12.39 9.66 4.94
CA GLY A 176 -13.54 8.96 5.53
C GLY A 176 -14.86 9.18 4.80
N SER A 177 -14.98 10.19 3.93
CA SER A 177 -16.18 10.55 3.17
C SER A 177 -15.94 10.56 1.66
N LEU A 178 -14.91 9.84 1.20
CA LEU A 178 -14.47 9.88 -0.20
C LEU A 178 -15.53 9.39 -1.19
N ASP A 179 -16.33 8.39 -0.79
CA ASP A 179 -17.33 7.74 -1.65
C ASP A 179 -18.74 8.32 -1.47
N GLU A 180 -18.86 9.45 -0.79
CA GLU A 180 -20.13 10.17 -0.71
C GLU A 180 -20.45 10.83 -2.06
N HIS A 181 -21.71 10.72 -2.49
CA HIS A 181 -22.20 11.31 -3.72
C HIS A 181 -23.04 12.55 -3.45
N TRP A 182 -22.95 13.53 -4.33
CA TRP A 182 -23.64 14.81 -4.17
C TRP A 182 -25.14 14.69 -3.90
N ASP A 183 -25.78 13.70 -4.53
CA ASP A 183 -27.21 13.41 -4.39
C ASP A 183 -27.60 12.62 -3.12
N GLY A 184 -26.61 12.19 -2.32
CA GLY A 184 -26.82 11.41 -1.09
C GLY A 184 -26.95 9.89 -1.30
N HIS A 185 -26.72 9.38 -2.50
CA HIS A 185 -26.71 7.93 -2.76
C HIS A 185 -25.33 7.28 -2.50
N GLY A 186 -24.32 8.08 -2.14
CA GLY A 186 -22.99 7.61 -1.78
C GLY A 186 -22.94 6.90 -0.40
N LEU A 187 -21.73 6.54 0.00
CA LEU A 187 -21.42 5.81 1.24
C LEU A 187 -20.20 6.47 1.90
N PRO A 188 -19.96 6.27 3.20
CA PRO A 188 -20.67 5.37 4.14
C PRO A 188 -21.87 6.00 4.85
N GLN A 189 -21.91 7.34 4.96
CA GLN A 189 -22.85 8.07 5.84
C GLN A 189 -24.08 8.58 5.09
N LYS A 190 -24.10 8.48 3.76
CA LYS A 190 -25.14 9.03 2.87
C LYS A 190 -25.30 10.54 3.02
N LEU A 191 -24.19 11.23 3.15
CA LEU A 191 -24.14 12.69 3.13
C LEU A 191 -24.54 13.21 1.75
N SER A 192 -25.18 14.38 1.72
CA SER A 192 -25.62 15.00 0.47
C SER A 192 -25.22 16.47 0.39
N GLY A 193 -24.97 16.94 -0.82
CA GLY A 193 -24.69 18.33 -1.11
C GLY A 193 -23.48 18.86 -0.34
N LYS A 194 -23.65 20.01 0.31
CA LYS A 194 -22.60 20.69 1.07
C LYS A 194 -22.28 20.04 2.42
N ASN A 195 -23.06 19.05 2.86
CA ASN A 195 -22.72 18.27 4.04
C ASN A 195 -21.53 17.33 3.81
N ILE A 196 -21.21 17.02 2.54
CA ILE A 196 -19.99 16.31 2.18
C ILE A 196 -18.81 17.28 2.29
N PRO A 197 -17.73 16.95 3.01
CA PRO A 197 -16.55 17.80 3.10
C PRO A 197 -16.05 18.24 1.72
N LEU A 198 -15.66 19.49 1.56
CA LEU A 198 -15.21 20.01 0.26
C LEU A 198 -14.02 19.22 -0.27
N LEU A 199 -13.08 18.84 0.61
CA LEU A 199 -11.90 18.07 0.23
C LEU A 199 -12.27 16.68 -0.29
N SER A 200 -13.30 16.01 0.27
CA SER A 200 -13.81 14.73 -0.25
C SER A 200 -14.39 14.88 -1.65
N ARG A 201 -15.20 15.95 -1.88
CA ARG A 201 -15.79 16.23 -3.21
C ARG A 201 -14.72 16.48 -4.26
N LEU A 202 -13.65 17.22 -3.91
CA LEU A 202 -12.50 17.45 -4.79
C LEU A 202 -11.71 16.16 -5.05
N ALA A 203 -11.49 15.35 -4.00
CA ALA A 203 -10.78 14.07 -4.10
C ALA A 203 -11.52 13.08 -5.01
N LEU A 204 -12.83 12.92 -4.82
CA LEU A 204 -13.66 12.05 -5.67
C LEU A 204 -13.61 12.49 -7.14
N LEU A 205 -13.75 13.80 -7.39
CA LEU A 205 -13.71 14.33 -8.75
C LEU A 205 -12.34 14.10 -9.39
N GLY A 206 -11.23 14.42 -8.69
CA GLY A 206 -9.88 14.27 -9.20
C GLY A 206 -9.53 12.82 -9.58
N GLN A 207 -9.90 11.85 -8.72
CA GLN A 207 -9.65 10.43 -9.02
C GLN A 207 -10.45 9.94 -10.23
N VAL A 208 -11.71 10.33 -10.35
CA VAL A 208 -12.56 9.87 -11.46
C VAL A 208 -12.11 10.48 -12.78
N VAL A 209 -11.67 11.74 -12.79
CA VAL A 209 -11.05 12.34 -13.98
C VAL A 209 -9.85 11.53 -14.46
N ASP A 210 -8.92 11.16 -13.58
CA ASP A 210 -7.74 10.35 -13.97
C ASP A 210 -8.15 8.97 -14.49
N VAL A 211 -9.09 8.29 -13.84
CA VAL A 211 -9.57 6.96 -14.25
C VAL A 211 -10.11 6.99 -15.70
N PHE A 212 -11.00 7.94 -16.02
CA PHE A 212 -11.60 8.02 -17.36
C PHE A 212 -10.66 8.63 -18.39
N HIS A 213 -9.77 9.53 -17.99
CA HIS A 213 -8.70 10.01 -18.87
C HIS A 213 -7.79 8.86 -19.32
N ARG A 214 -7.36 7.99 -18.39
CA ARG A 214 -6.54 6.81 -18.74
C ARG A 214 -7.29 5.75 -19.53
N ALA A 215 -8.61 5.69 -19.42
CA ALA A 215 -9.44 4.74 -20.15
C ALA A 215 -9.73 5.16 -21.61
N GLY A 216 -9.82 6.45 -21.90
CA GLY A 216 -10.21 6.92 -23.24
C GLY A 216 -9.95 8.41 -23.49
N GLY A 217 -8.98 9.00 -22.79
CA GLY A 217 -8.50 10.36 -23.02
C GLY A 217 -9.42 11.47 -22.52
N PRO A 218 -9.08 12.72 -22.89
CA PRO A 218 -9.78 13.91 -22.41
C PRO A 218 -11.28 13.94 -22.68
N VAL A 219 -11.69 13.46 -23.86
CA VAL A 219 -13.09 13.47 -24.29
C VAL A 219 -13.95 12.58 -23.40
N LEU A 220 -13.48 11.33 -23.15
CA LEU A 220 -14.22 10.40 -22.30
C LEU A 220 -14.29 10.90 -20.85
N ALA A 221 -13.18 11.42 -20.31
CA ALA A 221 -13.16 11.99 -18.96
C ALA A 221 -14.19 13.12 -18.83
N THR A 222 -14.17 14.08 -19.76
CA THR A 222 -15.10 15.23 -19.75
C THR A 222 -16.55 14.77 -19.84
N GLN A 223 -16.87 13.84 -20.76
CA GLN A 223 -18.23 13.30 -20.92
C GLN A 223 -18.75 12.65 -19.64
N GLU A 224 -17.94 11.79 -18.99
CA GLU A 224 -18.33 11.09 -17.76
C GLU A 224 -18.52 12.06 -16.58
N ILE A 225 -17.65 13.05 -16.43
CA ILE A 225 -17.81 14.07 -15.39
C ILE A 225 -19.08 14.90 -15.60
N CYS A 226 -19.36 15.33 -16.83
CA CYS A 226 -20.60 16.05 -17.15
C CYS A 226 -21.84 15.19 -16.89
N ARG A 227 -21.81 13.90 -17.30
CA ARG A 227 -22.93 12.96 -17.12
C ARG A 227 -23.30 12.77 -15.64
N ARG A 228 -22.30 12.77 -14.75
CA ARG A 228 -22.48 12.56 -13.31
C ARG A 228 -22.61 13.87 -12.51
N SER A 229 -22.69 15.02 -13.17
CA SER A 229 -22.90 16.31 -12.53
C SER A 229 -24.26 16.36 -11.83
N GLY A 230 -24.29 16.73 -10.57
CA GLY A 230 -25.52 16.79 -9.76
C GLY A 230 -25.96 15.47 -9.15
N THR A 231 -25.33 14.34 -9.55
CA THR A 231 -25.50 13.03 -8.91
C THR A 231 -24.28 12.68 -8.08
N TRP A 232 -23.19 12.28 -8.69
CA TRP A 232 -21.93 11.98 -7.97
C TRP A 232 -21.20 13.26 -7.57
N PHE A 233 -21.14 14.24 -8.49
CA PHE A 233 -20.29 15.42 -8.34
C PHE A 233 -21.08 16.69 -8.08
N ASP A 234 -20.48 17.56 -7.26
CA ASP A 234 -20.93 18.92 -7.07
C ASP A 234 -20.91 19.69 -8.41
N PRO A 235 -22.06 20.21 -8.90
CA PRO A 235 -22.10 20.97 -10.16
C PRO A 235 -21.18 22.19 -10.18
N HIS A 236 -20.87 22.77 -9.01
CA HIS A 236 -19.94 23.90 -8.93
C HIS A 236 -18.50 23.44 -9.23
N LEU A 237 -18.07 22.30 -8.66
CA LEU A 237 -16.76 21.72 -8.92
C LEU A 237 -16.63 21.21 -10.35
N VAL A 238 -17.71 20.69 -10.94
CA VAL A 238 -17.70 20.28 -12.35
C VAL A 238 -17.49 21.51 -13.27
N ARG A 239 -18.12 22.65 -12.99
CA ARG A 239 -17.85 23.89 -13.76
C ARG A 239 -16.40 24.35 -13.62
N ALA A 240 -15.82 24.28 -12.42
CA ALA A 240 -14.41 24.60 -12.20
C ALA A 240 -13.49 23.64 -12.98
N PHE A 241 -13.77 22.34 -12.95
CA PHE A 241 -13.04 21.34 -13.75
C PHE A 241 -13.11 21.68 -15.26
N LEU A 242 -14.28 21.98 -15.79
CA LEU A 242 -14.43 22.33 -17.21
C LEU A 242 -13.65 23.58 -17.58
N SER A 243 -13.56 24.57 -16.68
CA SER A 243 -12.74 25.76 -16.88
C SER A 243 -11.26 25.43 -16.95
N VAL A 244 -10.70 24.74 -15.92
CA VAL A 244 -9.26 24.42 -15.89
C VAL A 244 -8.86 23.39 -16.93
N SER A 245 -9.73 22.46 -17.28
CA SER A 245 -9.47 21.44 -18.31
C SER A 245 -9.53 21.97 -19.74
N SER A 246 -10.03 23.21 -19.95
CA SER A 246 -9.97 23.90 -21.24
C SER A 246 -8.61 24.59 -21.48
N GLU A 247 -7.76 24.70 -20.46
CA GLU A 247 -6.40 25.20 -20.60
C GLU A 247 -5.54 24.19 -21.37
N SER A 248 -4.72 24.70 -22.30
CA SER A 248 -3.96 23.83 -23.23
C SER A 248 -2.96 22.90 -22.57
N ASP A 249 -2.43 23.28 -21.40
CA ASP A 249 -1.42 22.53 -20.64
C ASP A 249 -2.01 21.43 -19.74
N PHE A 250 -3.30 21.52 -19.39
CA PHE A 250 -3.93 20.58 -18.45
C PHE A 250 -3.79 19.11 -18.88
N TRP A 251 -4.25 18.77 -20.07
CA TRP A 251 -4.18 17.40 -20.57
C TRP A 251 -2.77 17.00 -20.99
N ILE A 252 -1.99 17.94 -21.52
CA ILE A 252 -0.60 17.72 -21.90
C ILE A 252 0.23 17.31 -20.68
N SER A 253 0.06 17.99 -19.53
CA SER A 253 0.77 17.65 -18.28
C SER A 253 0.44 16.27 -17.75
N LEU A 254 -0.81 15.81 -17.95
CA LEU A 254 -1.22 14.44 -17.58
C LEU A 254 -0.63 13.37 -18.52
N GLU A 255 -0.51 13.69 -19.80
CA GLU A 255 0.00 12.75 -20.81
C GLU A 255 1.52 12.60 -20.77
N ASN A 256 2.26 13.68 -20.62
CA ASN A 256 3.73 13.69 -20.63
C ASN A 256 4.38 13.39 -19.27
N GLY A 257 3.58 13.26 -18.20
CA GLY A 257 4.05 12.95 -16.85
C GLY A 257 4.44 14.17 -16.00
N THR A 258 4.42 15.40 -16.56
CA THR A 258 4.76 16.63 -15.81
C THR A 258 3.88 16.79 -14.57
N ALA A 259 2.60 16.44 -14.65
CA ALA A 259 1.68 16.46 -13.50
C ALA A 259 2.18 15.65 -12.30
N VAL A 260 2.85 14.52 -12.54
CA VAL A 260 3.41 13.66 -11.48
C VAL A 260 4.63 14.30 -10.84
N ASP A 261 5.45 15.00 -11.62
CA ASP A 261 6.66 15.68 -11.13
C ASP A 261 6.30 16.99 -10.40
N GLU A 262 5.33 17.75 -10.89
CA GLU A 262 4.86 18.98 -10.27
C GLU A 262 4.29 18.75 -8.86
N ILE A 263 3.73 17.56 -8.60
CA ILE A 263 3.14 17.26 -7.29
C ILE A 263 4.13 17.37 -6.14
N ARG A 264 5.43 17.21 -6.40
CA ARG A 264 6.49 17.41 -5.41
C ARG A 264 6.61 18.86 -4.94
N HIS A 265 6.16 19.82 -5.74
CA HIS A 265 6.24 21.24 -5.46
C HIS A 265 4.97 21.82 -4.81
N PHE A 266 3.88 21.05 -4.78
CA PHE A 266 2.64 21.47 -4.13
C PHE A 266 2.66 21.39 -2.60
N ASP A 267 3.61 20.67 -2.03
CA ASP A 267 3.81 20.66 -0.59
C ASP A 267 4.41 22.03 -0.20
N GLY A 268 3.51 22.97 0.04
CA GLY A 268 3.83 24.38 0.24
C GLY A 268 5.11 24.56 1.07
N SER A 269 5.90 25.52 0.68
CA SER A 269 7.24 25.90 1.12
C SER A 269 7.51 25.98 2.66
N HIS A 270 6.67 25.39 3.47
CA HIS A 270 6.72 25.33 4.93
C HIS A 270 7.01 23.94 5.50
N ALA A 271 7.10 22.90 4.69
CA ALA A 271 7.51 21.59 5.14
C ALA A 271 9.03 21.55 5.29
N GLY A 272 9.52 21.92 6.45
CA GLY A 272 10.90 21.63 6.85
C GLY A 272 11.20 20.14 6.76
N ALA A 273 12.48 19.76 6.88
CA ALA A 273 12.87 18.37 6.95
C ALA A 273 12.03 17.64 8.01
N ILE A 274 11.53 16.47 7.64
CA ILE A 274 10.80 15.62 8.56
C ILE A 274 11.76 15.04 9.61
N HIS A 275 11.35 15.05 10.87
CA HIS A 275 12.14 14.46 11.97
C HIS A 275 12.00 12.93 11.98
N ASP A 276 13.02 12.23 12.49
CA ASP A 276 13.04 10.77 12.61
C ASP A 276 11.80 10.20 13.32
N THR A 277 11.32 10.89 14.37
CA THR A 277 10.08 10.51 15.08
C THR A 277 8.83 10.55 14.20
N ASP A 278 8.76 11.49 13.27
CA ASP A 278 7.64 11.58 12.32
C ASP A 278 7.78 10.55 11.21
N ILE A 279 9.01 10.29 10.73
CA ILE A 279 9.28 9.19 9.80
C ILE A 279 8.81 7.87 10.42
N ASP A 280 9.22 7.59 11.66
CA ASP A 280 8.85 6.35 12.36
C ASP A 280 7.34 6.21 12.56
N ARG A 281 6.63 7.33 12.81
CA ARG A 281 5.17 7.36 12.91
C ARG A 281 4.50 7.03 11.56
N LEU A 282 4.98 7.62 10.48
CA LEU A 282 4.46 7.40 9.12
C LEU A 282 4.75 5.97 8.64
N VAL A 283 5.97 5.47 8.84
CA VAL A 283 6.37 4.11 8.50
C VAL A 283 5.53 3.08 9.27
N ARG A 284 5.28 3.32 10.55
CA ARG A 284 4.40 2.47 11.38
C ARG A 284 2.95 2.47 10.88
N GLY A 285 2.42 3.64 10.47
CA GLY A 285 1.10 3.70 9.85
C GLY A 285 1.04 2.90 8.54
N PHE A 286 2.08 2.94 7.73
CA PHE A 286 2.17 2.14 6.51
C PHE A 286 2.29 0.64 6.77
N SER A 287 2.97 0.20 7.82
CA SER A 287 2.98 -1.22 8.18
C SER A 287 1.57 -1.74 8.48
N GLU A 288 0.69 -0.92 9.07
CA GLU A 288 -0.73 -1.30 9.26
C GLU A 288 -1.48 -1.45 7.92
N VAL A 289 -1.11 -0.70 6.88
CA VAL A 289 -1.67 -0.86 5.52
C VAL A 289 -1.21 -2.17 4.90
N ILE A 290 0.08 -2.52 5.04
CA ILE A 290 0.66 -3.77 4.54
C ILE A 290 -0.03 -4.96 5.23
N ASP A 291 -0.05 -4.93 6.55
CA ASP A 291 -0.59 -6.00 7.39
C ASP A 291 -2.09 -6.23 7.17
N ALA A 292 -2.82 -5.19 6.77
CA ALA A 292 -4.25 -5.28 6.53
C ALA A 292 -4.64 -6.07 5.28
N LYS A 293 -3.70 -6.35 4.37
CA LYS A 293 -4.00 -7.02 3.10
C LYS A 293 -4.38 -8.49 3.28
N SER A 294 -3.87 -9.16 4.32
CA SER A 294 -4.25 -10.53 4.67
C SER A 294 -4.56 -10.66 6.16
N PRO A 295 -5.52 -11.49 6.58
CA PRO A 295 -5.78 -11.77 7.99
C PRO A 295 -4.57 -12.35 8.71
N TRP A 296 -3.73 -13.10 8.00
CA TRP A 296 -2.54 -13.77 8.55
C TRP A 296 -1.45 -12.78 8.98
N THR A 297 -1.42 -11.60 8.35
CA THR A 297 -0.41 -10.57 8.58
C THR A 297 -0.86 -9.46 9.55
N ALA A 298 -2.04 -9.55 10.17
CA ALA A 298 -2.50 -8.49 11.09
C ALA A 298 -1.51 -8.27 12.24
N GLY A 299 -0.88 -7.09 12.29
CA GLY A 299 0.13 -6.69 13.27
C GLY A 299 1.48 -7.40 13.13
N HIS A 300 1.70 -8.14 12.05
CA HIS A 300 2.93 -8.88 11.75
C HIS A 300 4.16 -7.96 11.71
N SER A 301 4.13 -6.95 10.85
CA SER A 301 5.29 -6.05 10.66
C SER A 301 5.75 -5.38 11.95
N GLN A 302 4.82 -5.01 12.85
CA GLN A 302 5.18 -4.42 14.13
C GLN A 302 5.83 -5.47 15.06
N ARG A 303 5.28 -6.69 15.14
CA ARG A 303 5.86 -7.76 15.98
C ARG A 303 7.25 -8.17 15.46
N VAL A 304 7.42 -8.29 14.15
CA VAL A 304 8.73 -8.54 13.52
C VAL A 304 9.72 -7.43 13.88
N ALA A 305 9.31 -6.17 13.81
CA ALA A 305 10.17 -5.04 14.16
C ALA A 305 10.58 -5.03 15.65
N ASP A 306 9.66 -5.40 16.53
CA ASP A 306 9.94 -5.48 17.98
C ASP A 306 10.88 -6.64 18.30
N VAL A 307 10.69 -7.82 17.69
CA VAL A 307 11.59 -8.96 17.83
C VAL A 307 12.98 -8.65 17.25
N ALA A 308 13.02 -8.09 16.04
CA ALA A 308 14.28 -7.73 15.36
C ALA A 308 15.09 -6.71 16.17
N ASP A 309 14.45 -5.72 16.80
CA ASP A 309 15.14 -4.75 17.65
C ASP A 309 15.76 -5.42 18.89
N VAL A 310 15.05 -6.35 19.56
CA VAL A 310 15.59 -7.09 20.71
C VAL A 310 16.76 -7.98 20.31
N VAL A 311 16.67 -8.68 19.17
CA VAL A 311 17.78 -9.47 18.63
C VAL A 311 18.98 -8.58 18.29
N ALA A 312 18.75 -7.42 17.66
CA ALA A 312 19.79 -6.46 17.33
C ALA A 312 20.49 -5.88 18.59
N VAL A 313 19.73 -5.62 19.66
CA VAL A 313 20.30 -5.24 20.98
C VAL A 313 21.18 -6.36 21.54
N THR A 314 20.70 -7.59 21.51
CA THR A 314 21.42 -8.77 22.01
C THR A 314 22.74 -9.00 21.25
N LEU A 315 22.75 -8.68 19.95
CA LEU A 315 23.95 -8.72 19.09
C LEU A 315 24.79 -7.44 19.15
N HIS A 316 24.47 -6.51 20.07
CA HIS A 316 25.19 -5.25 20.29
C HIS A 316 25.28 -4.33 19.06
N LEU A 317 24.27 -4.32 18.18
CA LEU A 317 24.24 -3.39 17.05
C LEU A 317 24.18 -1.93 17.53
N PRO A 318 24.92 -1.02 16.87
CA PRO A 318 24.82 0.42 17.15
C PRO A 318 23.41 0.96 16.93
N ALA A 319 23.02 2.01 17.66
CA ALA A 319 21.67 2.57 17.63
C ALA A 319 21.21 2.99 16.22
N ASN A 320 22.11 3.55 15.41
CA ASN A 320 21.82 3.93 14.02
C ASN A 320 21.52 2.70 13.13
N GLN A 321 22.22 1.58 13.31
CA GLN A 321 21.92 0.34 12.57
C GLN A 321 20.61 -0.28 13.05
N ARG A 322 20.34 -0.27 14.33
CA ARG A 322 19.07 -0.74 14.90
C ARG A 322 17.87 0.03 14.36
N LEU A 323 18.01 1.35 14.23
CA LEU A 323 16.96 2.19 13.59
C LEU A 323 16.60 1.68 12.19
N TRP A 324 17.61 1.38 11.37
CA TRP A 324 17.38 0.87 10.01
C TRP A 324 16.84 -0.55 9.98
N VAL A 325 17.28 -1.44 10.90
CA VAL A 325 16.68 -2.78 11.06
C VAL A 325 15.19 -2.65 11.39
N ARG A 326 14.83 -1.78 12.33
CA ARG A 326 13.44 -1.56 12.72
C ARG A 326 12.58 -1.01 11.57
N ARG A 327 13.06 0.00 10.84
CA ARG A 327 12.36 0.56 9.68
C ARG A 327 12.22 -0.47 8.55
N ALA A 328 13.28 -1.24 8.29
CA ALA A 328 13.25 -2.32 7.32
C ALA A 328 12.21 -3.38 7.73
N SER A 329 12.17 -3.79 8.98
CA SER A 329 11.19 -4.76 9.50
C SER A 329 9.74 -4.27 9.34
N LEU A 330 9.48 -2.97 9.51
CA LEU A 330 8.14 -2.41 9.32
C LEU A 330 7.69 -2.39 7.85
N LEU A 331 8.62 -2.32 6.90
CA LEU A 331 8.32 -2.12 5.48
C LEU A 331 8.80 -3.26 4.56
N HIS A 332 9.41 -4.34 5.10
CA HIS A 332 10.01 -5.41 4.29
C HIS A 332 9.01 -6.01 3.28
N ASP A 333 7.78 -6.09 3.69
CA ASP A 333 6.67 -6.69 2.96
C ASP A 333 5.83 -5.70 2.13
N ILE A 334 6.26 -4.44 1.99
CA ILE A 334 5.46 -3.42 1.28
C ILE A 334 5.12 -3.84 -0.16
N GLY A 335 5.96 -4.62 -0.79
CA GLY A 335 5.70 -5.13 -2.13
C GLY A 335 4.56 -6.15 -2.21
N LYS A 336 4.14 -6.77 -1.10
CA LYS A 336 2.95 -7.62 -1.02
C LYS A 336 1.66 -6.87 -1.37
N LEU A 337 1.67 -5.53 -1.24
CA LEU A 337 0.56 -4.70 -1.69
C LEU A 337 0.30 -4.80 -3.20
N GLY A 338 1.31 -5.15 -3.99
CA GLY A 338 1.19 -5.37 -5.44
C GLY A 338 0.81 -6.81 -5.84
N LEU A 339 0.68 -7.74 -4.88
CA LEU A 339 0.28 -9.11 -5.16
C LEU A 339 -1.23 -9.29 -5.01
N GLY A 340 -1.82 -10.18 -5.80
CA GLY A 340 -3.21 -10.60 -5.62
C GLY A 340 -3.39 -11.49 -4.37
N ASN A 341 -4.56 -11.44 -3.76
CA ASN A 341 -4.86 -12.26 -2.58
C ASN A 341 -5.02 -13.76 -2.92
N ASP A 342 -5.19 -14.13 -4.19
CA ASP A 342 -5.06 -15.50 -4.65
C ASP A 342 -3.71 -16.14 -4.28
N ILE A 343 -2.63 -15.35 -4.23
CA ILE A 343 -1.30 -15.77 -3.82
C ILE A 343 -1.13 -15.66 -2.29
N LEU A 344 -1.54 -14.53 -1.70
CA LEU A 344 -1.29 -14.25 -0.29
C LEU A 344 -2.07 -15.17 0.66
N GLU A 345 -3.29 -15.56 0.30
CA GLU A 345 -4.10 -16.48 1.12
C GLU A 345 -3.65 -17.95 0.99
N ASN A 346 -2.94 -18.30 -0.09
CA ASN A 346 -2.50 -19.66 -0.37
C ASN A 346 -0.98 -19.86 -0.29
N GLN A 347 -0.23 -18.96 0.34
CA GLN A 347 1.24 -18.98 0.36
C GLN A 347 1.87 -20.27 0.93
N HIS A 348 1.11 -21.09 1.66
CA HIS A 348 1.54 -22.40 2.16
C HIS A 348 1.50 -23.53 1.12
N GLN A 349 0.81 -23.33 -0.02
CA GLN A 349 0.60 -24.34 -1.08
C GLN A 349 0.77 -23.77 -2.49
N LEU A 350 1.74 -22.87 -2.68
CA LEU A 350 1.96 -22.23 -3.97
C LEU A 350 2.52 -23.22 -5.01
N SER A 351 1.97 -23.15 -6.23
CA SER A 351 2.59 -23.75 -7.40
C SER A 351 3.95 -23.09 -7.69
N GLN A 352 4.79 -23.71 -8.53
CA GLN A 352 6.06 -23.08 -8.92
C GLN A 352 5.87 -21.73 -9.61
N VAL A 353 4.79 -21.55 -10.36
CA VAL A 353 4.46 -20.29 -11.03
C VAL A 353 4.06 -19.23 -10.00
N ASP A 354 3.17 -19.58 -9.07
CA ASP A 354 2.69 -18.66 -8.04
C ASP A 354 3.79 -18.31 -7.04
N ARG A 355 4.72 -19.25 -6.78
CA ARG A 355 5.89 -18.98 -5.96
C ARG A 355 6.77 -17.89 -6.57
N ARG A 356 7.00 -17.89 -7.87
CA ARG A 356 7.75 -16.81 -8.56
C ARG A 356 7.03 -15.48 -8.44
N ARG A 357 5.69 -15.46 -8.59
CA ARG A 357 4.89 -14.26 -8.38
C ARG A 357 4.99 -13.78 -6.93
N TYR A 358 4.96 -14.70 -5.95
CA TYR A 358 5.17 -14.35 -4.54
C TYR A 358 6.54 -13.71 -4.32
N GLU A 359 7.60 -14.28 -4.88
CA GLU A 359 8.98 -13.77 -4.77
C GLU A 359 9.15 -12.35 -5.35
N GLU A 360 8.29 -11.93 -6.29
CA GLU A 360 8.29 -10.58 -6.88
C GLU A 360 8.04 -9.48 -5.85
N HIS A 361 7.43 -9.78 -4.68
CA HIS A 361 7.18 -8.72 -3.67
C HIS A 361 8.47 -8.03 -3.21
N VAL A 362 9.60 -8.73 -3.15
CA VAL A 362 10.88 -8.14 -2.78
C VAL A 362 11.27 -7.04 -3.79
N ILE A 363 11.18 -7.34 -5.07
CA ILE A 363 11.52 -6.39 -6.15
C ILE A 363 10.53 -5.23 -6.20
N LEU A 364 9.23 -5.50 -6.00
CA LEU A 364 8.20 -4.46 -5.92
C LEU A 364 8.45 -3.54 -4.72
N GLY A 365 8.80 -4.11 -3.57
CA GLY A 365 9.15 -3.35 -2.36
C GLY A 365 10.35 -2.45 -2.57
N LEU A 366 11.42 -2.97 -3.16
CA LEU A 366 12.61 -2.19 -3.52
C LEU A 366 12.27 -1.05 -4.48
N LYS A 367 11.45 -1.30 -5.49
CA LYS A 367 11.03 -0.27 -6.45
C LYS A 367 10.29 0.89 -5.76
N ILE A 368 9.48 0.61 -4.76
CA ILE A 368 8.78 1.65 -3.98
C ILE A 368 9.77 2.41 -3.10
N LEU A 369 10.57 1.68 -2.31
CA LEU A 369 11.43 2.25 -1.29
C LEU A 369 12.65 2.98 -1.85
N SER A 370 13.17 2.55 -3.02
CA SER A 370 14.27 3.25 -3.70
C SER A 370 13.91 4.65 -4.19
N GLY A 371 12.61 4.95 -4.33
CA GLY A 371 12.13 6.30 -4.62
C GLY A 371 12.24 7.27 -3.44
N ILE A 372 12.68 6.81 -2.24
CA ILE A 372 12.83 7.60 -1.03
C ILE A 372 14.33 7.71 -0.71
N GLN A 373 14.94 8.84 -1.05
CA GLN A 373 16.41 9.03 -0.94
C GLN A 373 16.94 8.70 0.46
N GLY A 374 16.23 9.12 1.53
CA GLY A 374 16.62 8.86 2.91
C GLY A 374 16.59 7.38 3.33
N PHE A 375 16.06 6.46 2.51
CA PHE A 375 15.89 5.04 2.84
C PHE A 375 16.99 4.13 2.27
N ALA A 376 17.98 4.68 1.57
CA ALA A 376 19.08 3.91 1.01
C ALA A 376 19.73 2.91 2.00
N PRO A 377 19.95 3.23 3.29
CA PRO A 377 20.56 2.28 4.22
C PRO A 377 19.73 1.04 4.54
N MET A 378 18.40 1.08 4.36
CA MET A 378 17.55 -0.09 4.64
C MET A 378 17.30 -0.96 3.39
N LEU A 379 17.58 -0.46 2.18
CA LEU A 379 17.29 -1.21 0.95
C LEU A 379 17.99 -2.58 0.91
N PRO A 380 19.28 -2.72 1.28
CA PRO A 380 19.93 -4.03 1.31
C PRO A 380 19.30 -5.00 2.33
N LEU A 381 18.68 -4.49 3.41
CA LEU A 381 18.01 -5.30 4.41
C LEU A 381 16.69 -5.86 3.86
N VAL A 382 15.93 -4.99 3.17
CA VAL A 382 14.68 -5.39 2.50
C VAL A 382 14.95 -6.31 1.32
N GLU A 383 16.03 -6.08 0.53
CA GLU A 383 16.41 -6.96 -0.58
C GLU A 383 16.71 -8.38 -0.12
N ALA A 384 17.43 -8.52 1.00
CA ALA A 384 18.00 -9.80 1.41
C ALA A 384 17.20 -10.50 2.54
N HIS A 385 15.99 -10.07 2.90
CA HIS A 385 15.25 -10.65 4.02
C HIS A 385 14.76 -12.09 3.78
N HIS A 386 14.71 -12.53 2.53
CA HIS A 386 14.42 -13.91 2.15
C HIS A 386 15.66 -14.68 1.65
N GLU A 387 16.84 -14.09 1.80
CA GLU A 387 18.07 -14.85 1.55
C GLU A 387 18.27 -15.87 2.67
N ARG A 388 18.83 -17.01 2.30
CA ARG A 388 19.10 -18.10 3.21
C ARG A 388 20.62 -18.25 3.44
N TYR A 389 21.01 -18.56 4.64
CA TYR A 389 22.43 -18.67 5.00
C TYR A 389 23.20 -19.65 4.12
N ASP A 390 22.54 -20.70 3.59
CA ASP A 390 23.07 -21.71 2.68
C ASP A 390 23.05 -21.30 1.20
N GLY A 391 22.59 -20.10 0.86
CA GLY A 391 22.52 -19.59 -0.53
C GLY A 391 21.36 -20.12 -1.36
N THR A 392 20.40 -20.81 -0.76
CA THR A 392 19.20 -21.32 -1.44
C THR A 392 18.03 -20.33 -1.41
N GLY A 393 18.26 -19.12 -0.90
CA GLY A 393 17.28 -18.05 -0.81
C GLY A 393 17.04 -17.28 -2.10
N PHE A 394 16.36 -16.15 -2.01
CA PHE A 394 16.07 -15.24 -3.12
C PHE A 394 16.08 -13.79 -2.64
N PRO A 395 16.22 -12.79 -3.51
CA PRO A 395 16.31 -12.88 -4.98
C PRO A 395 17.74 -13.09 -5.50
N CYS A 396 18.78 -12.79 -4.72
CA CYS A 396 20.18 -12.72 -5.17
C CYS A 396 21.00 -14.01 -4.90
N ARG A 397 20.45 -14.94 -4.11
CA ARG A 397 21.11 -16.17 -3.66
C ARG A 397 22.42 -15.92 -2.92
N LEU A 398 22.40 -14.93 -2.04
CA LEU A 398 23.53 -14.59 -1.19
C LEU A 398 23.76 -15.71 -0.16
N THR A 399 25.03 -15.91 0.22
CA THR A 399 25.43 -16.91 1.21
C THR A 399 26.04 -16.27 2.43
N ALA A 400 25.76 -16.79 3.62
CA ALA A 400 26.47 -16.49 4.87
C ALA A 400 26.82 -14.99 5.02
N ASP A 401 28.11 -14.65 4.97
CA ASP A 401 28.63 -13.30 5.22
C ASP A 401 28.28 -12.30 4.09
N GLN A 402 27.76 -12.76 2.95
CA GLN A 402 27.27 -11.87 1.90
C GLN A 402 25.92 -11.24 2.28
N ILE A 403 25.16 -11.89 3.17
CA ILE A 403 23.85 -11.38 3.64
C ILE A 403 24.12 -10.32 4.72
N PRO A 404 23.62 -9.08 4.57
CA PRO A 404 23.76 -8.06 5.61
C PRO A 404 23.24 -8.55 6.96
N LEU A 405 23.94 -8.30 8.06
CA LEU A 405 23.55 -8.76 9.41
C LEU A 405 22.12 -8.30 9.76
N GLY A 406 21.72 -7.08 9.39
CA GLY A 406 20.36 -6.60 9.60
C GLY A 406 19.29 -7.41 8.86
N ALA A 407 19.61 -7.94 7.67
CA ALA A 407 18.71 -8.83 6.91
C ALA A 407 18.65 -10.23 7.56
N GLN A 408 19.76 -10.74 8.08
CA GLN A 408 19.78 -12.00 8.83
C GLN A 408 18.95 -11.91 10.13
N ILE A 409 19.00 -10.77 10.82
CA ILE A 409 18.16 -10.48 12.00
C ILE A 409 16.69 -10.44 11.59
N LEU A 410 16.38 -9.72 10.53
CA LEU A 410 15.01 -9.59 10.01
C LEU A 410 14.43 -10.95 9.60
N ALA A 411 15.19 -11.78 8.87
CA ALA A 411 14.76 -13.12 8.45
C ALA A 411 14.40 -14.04 9.63
N VAL A 412 15.20 -14.00 10.70
CA VAL A 412 14.93 -14.79 11.92
C VAL A 412 13.69 -14.27 12.65
N ALA A 413 13.52 -12.95 12.76
CA ALA A 413 12.38 -12.33 13.41
C ALA A 413 11.07 -12.56 12.63
N ASP A 414 11.11 -12.45 11.31
CA ASP A 414 9.98 -12.73 10.41
C ASP A 414 9.52 -14.19 10.54
N GLN A 415 10.44 -15.14 10.42
CA GLN A 415 10.09 -16.55 10.54
C GLN A 415 9.61 -16.91 11.96
N PHE A 416 10.13 -16.27 13.00
CA PHE A 416 9.67 -16.48 14.36
C PHE A 416 8.22 -16.05 14.55
N ASP A 417 7.85 -14.85 14.05
CA ASP A 417 6.47 -14.37 14.08
C ASP A 417 5.55 -15.25 13.24
N TRP A 418 5.98 -15.67 12.05
CA TRP A 418 5.22 -16.56 11.19
C TRP A 418 4.93 -17.93 11.82
N LEU A 419 5.90 -18.47 12.53
CA LEU A 419 5.72 -19.72 13.29
C LEU A 419 4.74 -19.59 14.45
N LEU A 420 4.54 -18.39 15.00
CA LEU A 420 3.63 -18.14 16.12
C LEU A 420 2.23 -17.68 15.69
N CYS A 421 2.13 -16.97 14.57
CA CYS A 421 0.91 -16.27 14.17
C CYS A 421 0.40 -16.65 12.78
N GLY A 422 1.18 -17.38 11.98
CA GLY A 422 0.80 -17.80 10.62
C GLY A 422 -0.25 -18.92 10.60
N PRO A 423 -0.65 -19.36 9.37
CA PRO A 423 -1.68 -20.40 9.20
C PRO A 423 -1.34 -21.75 9.85
N GLU A 424 -0.06 -22.08 9.95
CA GLU A 424 0.47 -23.31 10.57
C GLU A 424 1.17 -23.03 11.90
N ALA A 425 0.60 -22.10 12.67
CA ALA A 425 1.17 -21.67 13.93
C ALA A 425 1.45 -22.84 14.89
N VAL A 426 2.63 -22.81 15.50
CA VAL A 426 3.01 -23.82 16.52
C VAL A 426 2.43 -23.47 17.89
N SER A 427 2.35 -24.45 18.77
CA SER A 427 1.66 -24.35 20.05
C SER A 427 2.27 -23.35 21.04
N ASN A 428 3.55 -23.04 20.91
CA ASN A 428 4.25 -22.14 21.85
C ASN A 428 5.62 -21.67 21.31
N THR A 429 6.20 -20.71 22.01
CA THR A 429 7.48 -20.09 21.71
C THR A 429 8.66 -21.10 21.70
N GLN A 430 8.67 -22.09 22.61
CA GLN A 430 9.71 -23.12 22.65
C GLN A 430 9.71 -24.00 21.39
N HIS A 431 8.52 -24.32 20.89
CA HIS A 431 8.39 -25.09 19.65
C HIS A 431 8.85 -24.25 18.43
N ALA A 432 8.54 -22.95 18.40
CA ALA A 432 9.05 -22.05 17.37
C ALA A 432 10.58 -21.97 17.39
N LEU A 433 11.20 -21.81 18.58
CA LEU A 433 12.65 -21.83 18.73
C LEU A 433 13.28 -23.16 18.29
N SER A 434 12.66 -24.30 18.64
CA SER A 434 13.15 -25.62 18.21
C SER A 434 13.18 -25.73 16.68
N LYS A 435 12.13 -25.27 15.98
CA LYS A 435 12.08 -25.24 14.51
C LYS A 435 13.17 -24.34 13.90
N LEU A 436 13.39 -23.16 14.48
CA LEU A 436 14.45 -22.25 14.03
C LEU A 436 15.85 -22.83 14.27
N SER A 437 16.08 -23.45 15.43
CA SER A 437 17.35 -24.09 15.75
C SER A 437 17.72 -25.23 14.79
N GLN A 438 16.73 -26.00 14.32
CA GLN A 438 16.95 -27.04 13.31
C GLN A 438 17.38 -26.47 11.95
N GLN A 439 17.08 -25.20 11.69
CA GLN A 439 17.42 -24.50 10.45
C GLN A 439 18.67 -23.60 10.60
N SER A 440 19.29 -23.58 11.80
CA SER A 440 20.50 -22.81 12.09
C SER A 440 21.66 -23.30 11.23
N GLY A 441 22.40 -22.39 10.59
CA GLY A 441 23.46 -22.70 9.63
C GLY A 441 22.97 -23.11 8.24
N HIS A 442 21.67 -23.27 8.03
CA HIS A 442 21.03 -23.55 6.75
C HIS A 442 20.18 -22.37 6.28
N ALA A 443 18.98 -22.20 6.85
CA ALA A 443 18.14 -21.04 6.49
C ALA A 443 18.63 -19.79 7.20
N PHE A 444 19.04 -19.89 8.46
CA PHE A 444 19.31 -18.76 9.34
C PHE A 444 20.73 -18.73 9.87
N ALA A 445 21.26 -17.53 10.08
CA ALA A 445 22.55 -17.32 10.70
C ALA A 445 22.56 -17.86 12.16
N PRO A 446 23.54 -18.70 12.56
CA PRO A 446 23.58 -19.25 13.92
C PRO A 446 23.55 -18.18 15.01
N ALA A 447 24.33 -17.11 14.87
CA ALA A 447 24.38 -16.02 15.84
C ALA A 447 23.03 -15.33 16.04
N CYS A 448 22.21 -15.16 14.97
CA CYS A 448 20.89 -14.55 15.10
C CYS A 448 19.89 -15.48 15.78
N VAL A 449 19.96 -16.81 15.51
CA VAL A 449 19.13 -17.81 16.19
C VAL A 449 19.47 -17.91 17.66
N GLU A 450 20.75 -17.90 18.01
CA GLU A 450 21.23 -17.93 19.42
C GLU A 450 20.80 -16.65 20.16
N ALA A 451 20.94 -15.47 19.55
CA ALA A 451 20.50 -14.21 20.13
C ALA A 451 18.98 -14.17 20.37
N LEU A 452 18.18 -14.67 19.43
CA LEU A 452 16.74 -14.81 19.61
C LEU A 452 16.41 -15.78 20.77
N ALA A 453 17.04 -16.95 20.80
CA ALA A 453 16.83 -17.93 21.85
C ALA A 453 17.17 -17.35 23.24
N HIS A 454 18.31 -16.64 23.35
CA HIS A 454 18.69 -15.92 24.54
C HIS A 454 17.64 -14.90 24.99
N ALA A 455 17.13 -14.09 24.05
CA ALA A 455 16.12 -13.07 24.31
C ALA A 455 14.81 -13.67 24.82
N VAL A 456 14.36 -14.78 24.23
CA VAL A 456 13.13 -15.49 24.62
C VAL A 456 13.30 -16.13 26.02
N ILE A 457 14.41 -16.82 26.27
CA ILE A 457 14.69 -17.50 27.57
C ILE A 457 14.75 -16.47 28.72
N ASN A 458 15.28 -15.28 28.46
CA ASN A 458 15.37 -14.23 29.49
C ASN A 458 14.10 -13.34 29.56
N GLY A 459 13.02 -13.68 28.86
CA GLY A 459 11.75 -12.97 28.93
C GLY A 459 11.78 -11.57 28.31
N LEU A 460 12.74 -11.28 27.43
CA LEU A 460 12.83 -10.01 26.71
C LEU A 460 11.84 -9.94 25.53
N ILE A 461 11.39 -11.09 25.05
CA ILE A 461 10.37 -11.23 24.01
C ILE A 461 9.18 -11.97 24.61
N HIS A 462 8.04 -11.33 24.61
CA HIS A 462 6.78 -11.95 25.01
C HIS A 462 6.09 -12.54 23.80
N ALA A 463 5.60 -13.79 23.92
CA ALA A 463 4.80 -14.39 22.86
C ALA A 463 3.55 -13.53 22.61
N PRO A 464 3.17 -13.27 21.34
CA PRO A 464 1.87 -12.67 21.05
C PRO A 464 0.77 -13.55 21.64
N LEU A 465 -0.28 -12.93 22.17
CA LEU A 465 -1.45 -13.67 22.63
C LEU A 465 -2.05 -14.43 21.44
N PRO A 466 -2.41 -15.72 21.61
CA PRO A 466 -3.10 -16.45 20.55
C PRO A 466 -4.38 -15.71 20.15
N ARG A 467 -4.69 -15.68 18.85
CA ARG A 467 -5.88 -15.06 18.28
C ARG A 467 -7.15 -15.84 18.63
#